data_7fdfb2f63781db8ffa5817123c3a9e6b
#
_entry.id   7fdfb2f63781db8ffa5817123c3a9e6b
#
_cell.length_a   1.000
_cell.length_b   1.000
_cell.length_c   1.000
_cell.angle_alpha   90.00
_cell.angle_beta   90.00
_cell.angle_gamma   90.00
#
_symmetry.space_group_name_H-M   'P 1'
#
loop_
_entity.id
_entity.type
_entity.pdbx_description
1 polymer ?
#
loop_
_entity_poly.entity_id
_entity_poly.type
_entity_poly.pdbx_seq_one_letter_code
_entity_poly.pdbx_strand_id
1 'polypeptide(L)'
;MEQISVLGYRYLIGIVAVVASLVLAACGGKNNQVHGDIPQKVCTHGDSIALAARFSGDFEYFLAVTDSLAEAGELSPIRADGYRGVAYFQMGQMDKCIECFRRVNEIDNPPAEDFWEYVHAVSNLVIMLNSDRDYDNAMRTALRLIEKLENVDSPKRAGELQTLYLCLGDTQMMLERHKDAAQSYNEAYKWVLQTPNDSTNRPLAVSIETLENIAVSHLNHHMDEAGVWVDRMDSLVTLYEQQPKVIEKEVKALRALVTLHRAQVLQMRGQEAEAARYYAEYTKSDYGQRLDGSIDGCEYLMSARRYAEAADIYENLDRFIREWGYDYDLETIGHNLLPKFRANYLSGRLDSALHVAMQISEVYDSALVRQKRSESAELATIYDTQGKERKILEQRAENRLVTAISIAVTILALLILAFAVYIFSQWRFTKRKNRVLVDQINEALEYKKKYRELKQKTQAQQTHPQLLPEREGSGHTPNGGEAEGLSTPLSLVRGVGGEALSISDMTELNDEQLFLCLRDLIENEQLFLKPDFGRQTLIEHTGLSKERIGAAFAQGSYSVSLPAYVRELRLDYAVRMMNDQPDIAVELVSQASGFTNADTFTRNFRAKFGMAPTTYKQTLNSEK
;
A
#
# COMPACT_ATOMS: atom_id res chain seq x y z
N MET A 1 -0.53 21.80 2.93
CA MET A 1 -1.82 21.18 3.31
C MET A 1 -2.88 21.17 2.18
N GLU A 2 -2.58 21.67 0.98
CA GLU A 2 -3.54 21.74 -0.16
C GLU A 2 -3.45 20.57 -1.14
N GLN A 3 -2.60 19.56 -0.91
CA GLN A 3 -2.28 18.55 -1.92
C GLN A 3 -2.53 17.09 -1.49
N ILE A 4 -3.31 16.87 -0.43
CA ILE A 4 -3.55 15.52 0.11
C ILE A 4 -4.84 14.96 -0.47
N SER A 5 -4.92 14.72 -1.76
CA SER A 5 -6.10 14.07 -2.31
C SER A 5 -5.81 13.27 -3.57
N VAL A 6 -4.98 12.24 -3.48
CA VAL A 6 -4.71 11.44 -4.67
C VAL A 6 -4.61 9.98 -4.28
N LEU A 7 -5.43 9.14 -4.82
CA LEU A 7 -5.33 7.69 -4.96
C LEU A 7 -5.75 6.79 -3.84
N GLY A 8 -6.30 5.74 -4.21
CA GLY A 8 -6.64 4.80 -3.17
C GLY A 8 -7.14 5.58 -1.97
N TYR A 9 -6.70 6.76 -2.17
CA TYR A 9 -6.99 7.99 -1.48
C TYR A 9 -8.48 8.30 -1.44
N ARG A 10 -9.35 7.68 -2.25
CA ARG A 10 -10.76 7.76 -1.96
C ARG A 10 -11.17 6.76 -0.91
N TYR A 11 -10.54 5.60 -0.84
CA TYR A 11 -10.57 4.79 0.38
C TYR A 11 -9.65 5.41 1.44
N LEU A 12 -8.46 5.90 1.10
CA LEU A 12 -7.57 6.60 2.03
C LEU A 12 -8.08 8.02 2.37
N ILE A 13 -8.78 8.76 1.50
CA ILE A 13 -9.40 10.06 1.78
C ILE A 13 -10.72 9.88 2.51
N GLY A 14 -11.50 8.84 2.24
CA GLY A 14 -12.53 8.40 3.16
C GLY A 14 -11.93 8.15 4.54
N ILE A 15 -10.81 7.48 4.59
CA ILE A 15 -10.05 7.20 5.82
C ILE A 15 -9.39 8.47 6.38
N VAL A 16 -8.70 9.29 5.60
CA VAL A 16 -8.07 10.54 6.07
C VAL A 16 -9.13 11.60 6.36
N ALA A 17 -10.20 11.67 5.60
CA ALA A 17 -11.30 12.59 5.90
C ALA A 17 -12.09 12.11 7.11
N VAL A 18 -12.33 10.83 7.30
CA VAL A 18 -12.86 10.26 8.55
C VAL A 18 -11.86 10.52 9.69
N VAL A 19 -10.58 10.23 9.56
CA VAL A 19 -9.56 10.49 10.57
C VAL A 19 -9.31 11.99 10.78
N ALA A 20 -9.30 12.84 9.75
CA ALA A 20 -9.19 14.30 9.88
C ALA A 20 -10.46 14.95 10.42
N SER A 21 -11.66 14.42 10.12
CA SER A 21 -12.94 14.92 10.65
C SER A 21 -13.06 14.80 12.15
N LEU A 22 -12.43 13.80 12.69
CA LEU A 22 -12.48 13.46 14.09
C LEU A 22 -11.79 14.46 15.01
N VAL A 23 -10.87 15.21 14.45
CA VAL A 23 -10.04 16.14 15.19
C VAL A 23 -10.62 17.55 15.24
N LEU A 24 -11.32 17.99 14.20
CA LEU A 24 -11.92 19.34 14.16
C LEU A 24 -13.21 19.47 14.97
N ALA A 25 -13.88 18.36 15.30
CA ALA A 25 -15.08 18.37 16.15
C ALA A 25 -14.78 18.57 17.66
N ALA A 26 -13.49 18.59 18.06
CA ALA A 26 -13.10 18.66 19.48
C ALA A 26 -13.12 20.06 20.10
N CYS A 27 -13.15 21.14 19.31
CA CYS A 27 -12.93 22.51 19.82
C CYS A 27 -14.03 23.52 19.45
N GLY A 28 -15.30 23.18 19.60
CA GLY A 28 -16.35 24.17 19.34
C GLY A 28 -17.69 23.87 19.94
N GLY A 29 -18.03 24.54 21.03
CA GLY A 29 -19.42 24.70 21.43
C GLY A 29 -19.75 24.45 22.89
N LYS A 30 -19.91 25.54 23.62
CA LYS A 30 -20.58 25.56 24.93
C LYS A 30 -22.09 25.33 24.80
N ASN A 31 -22.62 24.51 25.71
CA ASN A 31 -23.98 24.43 26.25
C ASN A 31 -25.14 23.99 25.35
N ASN A 32 -25.75 22.85 25.68
CA ASN A 32 -27.07 22.87 26.36
C ASN A 32 -27.40 21.48 26.92
N GLN A 33 -27.96 21.51 28.14
CA GLN A 33 -28.40 20.35 28.92
C GLN A 33 -29.56 19.63 28.23
N VAL A 34 -29.44 18.30 28.06
CA VAL A 34 -30.59 17.38 27.98
C VAL A 34 -30.22 16.10 28.74
N HIS A 35 -31.15 15.62 29.56
CA HIS A 35 -31.03 14.49 30.45
C HIS A 35 -30.80 13.15 29.76
N GLY A 36 -29.92 12.34 30.33
CA GLY A 36 -29.64 10.94 30.04
C GLY A 36 -28.13 10.73 30.10
N ASP A 37 -27.65 9.65 30.74
CA ASP A 37 -26.22 9.29 30.80
C ASP A 37 -25.66 8.98 29.40
N ILE A 38 -25.56 10.00 28.56
CA ILE A 38 -24.96 9.91 27.23
C ILE A 38 -23.47 10.20 27.40
N PRO A 39 -22.57 9.30 26.98
CA PRO A 39 -21.15 9.58 26.97
C PRO A 39 -20.86 10.82 26.11
N GLN A 40 -20.55 11.94 26.73
CA GLN A 40 -20.10 13.13 26.01
C GLN A 40 -18.63 12.96 25.64
N LYS A 41 -18.25 13.41 24.44
CA LYS A 41 -16.84 13.49 24.10
C LYS A 41 -16.15 14.49 25.01
N VAL A 42 -15.25 14.00 25.86
CA VAL A 42 -14.42 14.83 26.75
C VAL A 42 -13.06 15.00 26.08
N CYS A 43 -12.73 16.24 25.70
CA CYS A 43 -11.38 16.58 25.25
C CYS A 43 -10.54 16.89 26.50
N THR A 44 -9.49 16.11 26.73
CA THR A 44 -8.56 16.31 27.85
C THR A 44 -7.47 17.31 27.49
N HIS A 45 -6.67 17.73 28.47
CA HIS A 45 -5.50 18.57 28.22
C HIS A 45 -4.49 17.81 27.33
N GLY A 46 -4.27 16.53 27.61
CA GLY A 46 -3.41 15.66 26.80
C GLY A 46 -3.87 15.57 25.33
N ASP A 47 -5.19 15.46 25.08
CA ASP A 47 -5.72 15.50 23.72
C ASP A 47 -5.35 16.78 22.99
N SER A 48 -5.46 17.93 23.65
CA SER A 48 -5.15 19.22 23.02
C SER A 48 -3.67 19.33 22.61
N ILE A 49 -2.76 18.78 23.41
CA ILE A 49 -1.33 18.74 23.12
C ILE A 49 -1.03 17.75 21.97
N ALA A 50 -1.58 16.54 22.04
CA ALA A 50 -1.41 15.53 21.02
C ALA A 50 -1.91 16.01 19.64
N LEU A 51 -3.07 16.68 19.62
CA LEU A 51 -3.63 17.26 18.41
C LEU A 51 -2.78 18.41 17.85
N ALA A 52 -2.25 19.27 18.70
CA ALA A 52 -1.32 20.34 18.29
C ALA A 52 -0.05 19.74 17.65
N ALA A 53 0.50 18.66 18.23
CA ALA A 53 1.64 17.95 17.66
C ALA A 53 1.30 17.32 16.30
N ARG A 54 0.12 16.74 16.15
CA ARG A 54 -0.35 16.19 14.86
C ARG A 54 -0.42 17.26 13.76
N PHE A 55 -0.91 18.45 14.08
CA PHE A 55 -1.02 19.55 13.11
C PHE A 55 0.32 20.17 12.71
N SER A 56 1.42 19.83 13.38
CA SER A 56 2.76 20.21 12.92
C SER A 56 3.15 19.56 11.58
N GLY A 57 2.52 18.44 11.23
CA GLY A 57 2.86 17.63 10.04
C GLY A 57 4.10 16.75 10.25
N ASP A 58 4.74 16.80 11.42
CA ASP A 58 5.80 15.89 11.83
C ASP A 58 5.20 14.74 12.64
N PHE A 59 5.01 13.61 11.99
CA PHE A 59 4.32 12.46 12.58
C PHE A 59 5.22 11.67 13.55
N GLU A 60 6.54 11.72 13.40
CA GLU A 60 7.47 11.17 14.40
C GLU A 60 7.42 11.98 15.68
N TYR A 61 7.41 13.30 15.57
CA TYR A 61 7.19 14.19 16.72
C TYR A 61 5.82 13.95 17.35
N PHE A 62 4.76 13.81 16.56
CA PHE A 62 3.42 13.50 17.07
C PHE A 62 3.40 12.18 17.86
N LEU A 63 4.06 11.15 17.36
CA LEU A 63 4.19 9.85 18.04
C LEU A 63 4.94 10.00 19.36
N ALA A 64 6.10 10.68 19.37
CA ALA A 64 6.89 10.91 20.58
C ALA A 64 6.12 11.70 21.65
N VAL A 65 5.36 12.72 21.25
CA VAL A 65 4.47 13.48 22.16
C VAL A 65 3.38 12.59 22.73
N THR A 66 2.74 11.76 21.88
CA THR A 66 1.71 10.82 22.32
C THR A 66 2.24 9.82 23.35
N ASP A 67 3.43 9.27 23.13
CA ASP A 67 4.09 8.35 24.06
C ASP A 67 4.40 9.03 25.40
N SER A 68 4.95 10.24 25.36
CA SER A 68 5.24 11.01 26.57
C SER A 68 3.97 11.32 27.39
N LEU A 69 2.87 11.69 26.73
CA LEU A 69 1.58 11.96 27.39
C LEU A 69 0.96 10.68 27.98
N ALA A 70 1.12 9.55 27.31
CA ALA A 70 0.67 8.26 27.81
C ALA A 70 1.47 7.81 29.03
N GLU A 71 2.80 7.96 29.02
CA GLU A 71 3.67 7.68 30.17
C GLU A 71 3.37 8.62 31.36
N ALA A 72 3.03 9.88 31.10
CA ALA A 72 2.61 10.83 32.12
C ALA A 72 1.20 10.57 32.68
N GLY A 73 0.43 9.65 32.07
CA GLY A 73 -0.96 9.36 32.45
C GLY A 73 -1.95 10.45 32.02
N GLU A 74 -1.56 11.35 31.10
CA GLU A 74 -2.42 12.41 30.56
C GLU A 74 -3.32 11.92 29.43
N LEU A 75 -3.00 10.75 28.83
CA LEU A 75 -3.84 10.04 27.87
C LEU A 75 -4.17 8.65 28.40
N SER A 76 -5.43 8.26 28.26
CA SER A 76 -5.84 6.88 28.51
C SER A 76 -5.22 5.93 27.47
N PRO A 77 -5.12 4.61 27.75
CA PRO A 77 -4.65 3.64 26.75
C PRO A 77 -5.41 3.68 25.42
N ILE A 78 -6.74 3.88 25.48
CA ILE A 78 -7.59 4.01 24.29
C ILE A 78 -7.19 5.21 23.44
N ARG A 79 -7.01 6.38 24.08
CA ARG A 79 -6.61 7.61 23.37
C ARG A 79 -5.19 7.51 22.84
N ALA A 80 -4.26 6.99 23.65
CA ALA A 80 -2.87 6.83 23.26
C ALA A 80 -2.73 5.90 22.04
N ASP A 81 -3.35 4.72 22.08
CA ASP A 81 -3.31 3.81 20.93
C ASP A 81 -4.13 4.33 19.74
N GLY A 82 -5.20 5.08 19.97
CA GLY A 82 -5.90 5.80 18.91
C GLY A 82 -5.01 6.79 18.18
N TYR A 83 -4.26 7.63 18.91
CA TYR A 83 -3.32 8.59 18.31
C TYR A 83 -2.10 7.93 17.68
N ARG A 84 -1.53 6.86 18.29
CA ARG A 84 -0.45 6.07 17.70
C ARG A 84 -0.89 5.46 16.36
N GLY A 85 -2.09 4.86 16.33
CA GLY A 85 -2.67 4.32 15.10
C GLY A 85 -2.74 5.37 14.00
N VAL A 86 -3.22 6.57 14.33
CA VAL A 86 -3.25 7.71 13.39
C VAL A 86 -1.85 8.13 12.95
N ALA A 87 -0.87 8.20 13.85
CA ALA A 87 0.50 8.57 13.51
C ALA A 87 1.12 7.53 12.56
N TYR A 88 1.00 6.25 12.87
CA TYR A 88 1.51 5.17 12.02
C TYR A 88 0.83 5.13 10.66
N PHE A 89 -0.48 5.38 10.60
CA PHE A 89 -1.20 5.54 9.34
C PHE A 89 -0.61 6.67 8.48
N GLN A 90 -0.40 7.84 9.06
CA GLN A 90 0.17 9.00 8.37
C GLN A 90 1.62 8.75 7.90
N MET A 91 2.35 7.87 8.56
CA MET A 91 3.69 7.42 8.17
C MET A 91 3.69 6.25 7.18
N GLY A 92 2.53 5.76 6.74
CA GLY A 92 2.41 4.59 5.85
C GLY A 92 2.78 3.25 6.51
N GLN A 93 2.82 3.19 7.86
CA GLN A 93 3.17 1.98 8.61
C GLN A 93 1.90 1.20 8.99
N MET A 94 1.24 0.62 7.99
CA MET A 94 -0.10 0.02 8.11
C MET A 94 -0.16 -1.09 9.18
N ASP A 95 0.82 -1.98 9.23
CA ASP A 95 0.85 -3.08 10.22
C ASP A 95 0.80 -2.55 11.66
N LYS A 96 1.56 -1.50 11.96
CA LYS A 96 1.58 -0.88 13.30
C LYS A 96 0.29 -0.11 13.60
N CYS A 97 -0.29 0.52 12.56
CA CYS A 97 -1.59 1.19 12.67
C CYS A 97 -2.67 0.18 13.09
N ILE A 98 -2.78 -0.93 12.38
CA ILE A 98 -3.73 -2.01 12.68
C ILE A 98 -3.49 -2.57 14.08
N GLU A 99 -2.25 -2.81 14.49
CA GLU A 99 -1.91 -3.31 15.81
C GLU A 99 -2.38 -2.37 16.94
N CYS A 100 -2.19 -1.07 16.78
CA CYS A 100 -2.67 -0.08 17.75
C CYS A 100 -4.20 -0.14 17.90
N PHE A 101 -4.94 -0.15 16.80
CA PHE A 101 -6.40 -0.21 16.84
C PHE A 101 -6.92 -1.57 17.32
N ARG A 102 -6.21 -2.69 17.06
CA ARG A 102 -6.54 -4.00 17.65
C ARG A 102 -6.46 -3.99 19.18
N ARG A 103 -5.42 -3.39 19.76
CA ARG A 103 -5.32 -3.26 21.23
C ARG A 103 -6.51 -2.49 21.81
N VAL A 104 -6.99 -1.46 21.13
CA VAL A 104 -8.22 -0.77 21.54
C VAL A 104 -9.44 -1.68 21.43
N ASN A 105 -9.59 -2.45 20.35
CA ASN A 105 -10.70 -3.37 20.13
C ASN A 105 -10.78 -4.53 21.15
N GLU A 106 -9.65 -4.89 21.79
CA GLU A 106 -9.60 -5.89 22.86
C GLU A 106 -10.25 -5.42 24.17
N ILE A 107 -10.56 -4.13 24.29
CA ILE A 107 -11.19 -3.56 25.47
C ILE A 107 -12.69 -3.79 25.40
N ASP A 108 -13.20 -4.73 26.17
CA ASP A 108 -14.63 -5.09 26.15
C ASP A 108 -15.54 -3.97 26.67
N ASN A 109 -15.15 -3.31 27.76
CA ASN A 109 -15.94 -2.28 28.44
C ASN A 109 -15.13 -0.98 28.54
N PRO A 110 -15.12 -0.14 27.46
CA PRO A 110 -14.42 1.13 27.50
C PRO A 110 -15.06 2.08 28.54
N PRO A 111 -14.26 2.89 29.25
CA PRO A 111 -14.77 3.94 30.12
C PRO A 111 -15.71 4.89 29.39
N ALA A 112 -16.71 5.42 30.07
CA ALA A 112 -17.70 6.31 29.45
C ALA A 112 -17.06 7.55 28.82
N GLU A 113 -16.02 8.10 29.46
CA GLU A 113 -15.24 9.23 28.96
C GLU A 113 -14.45 8.93 27.68
N ASP A 114 -14.10 7.65 27.42
CA ASP A 114 -13.35 7.22 26.25
C ASP A 114 -14.21 6.46 25.23
N PHE A 115 -15.51 6.34 25.48
CA PHE A 115 -16.39 5.52 24.64
C PHE A 115 -16.32 5.93 23.16
N TRP A 116 -16.37 7.22 22.87
CA TRP A 116 -16.34 7.70 21.48
C TRP A 116 -14.95 7.56 20.85
N GLU A 117 -13.88 7.65 21.61
CA GLU A 117 -12.51 7.39 21.12
C GLU A 117 -12.31 5.90 20.83
N TYR A 118 -12.91 5.04 21.67
CA TYR A 118 -13.01 3.60 21.42
C TYR A 118 -13.77 3.30 20.12
N VAL A 119 -15.00 3.79 20.00
CA VAL A 119 -15.83 3.60 18.78
C VAL A 119 -15.04 3.97 17.54
N HIS A 120 -14.38 5.06 17.58
CA HIS A 120 -13.59 5.68 16.53
C HIS A 120 -12.39 4.89 16.15
N ALA A 121 -11.57 4.46 17.11
CA ALA A 121 -10.42 3.61 16.87
C ALA A 121 -10.87 2.25 16.28
N VAL A 122 -12.00 1.70 16.75
CA VAL A 122 -12.52 0.42 16.23
C VAL A 122 -13.15 0.59 14.84
N SER A 123 -13.82 1.71 14.55
CA SER A 123 -14.28 2.03 13.18
C SER A 123 -13.09 2.13 12.22
N ASN A 124 -12.01 2.80 12.64
CA ASN A 124 -10.78 2.86 11.85
C ASN A 124 -10.16 1.47 11.66
N LEU A 125 -10.19 0.60 12.68
CA LEU A 125 -9.73 -0.79 12.52
C LEU A 125 -10.50 -1.52 11.41
N VAL A 126 -11.83 -1.38 11.36
CA VAL A 126 -12.65 -2.00 10.31
C VAL A 126 -12.20 -1.54 8.93
N ILE A 127 -11.98 -0.25 8.78
CA ILE A 127 -11.50 0.33 7.52
C ILE A 127 -10.12 -0.22 7.14
N MET A 128 -9.18 -0.25 8.10
CA MET A 128 -7.82 -0.77 7.86
C MET A 128 -7.82 -2.26 7.52
N LEU A 129 -8.65 -3.06 8.20
CA LEU A 129 -8.79 -4.49 7.90
C LEU A 129 -9.38 -4.73 6.50
N ASN A 130 -10.32 -3.90 6.05
CA ASN A 130 -10.83 -3.96 4.69
C ASN A 130 -9.71 -3.64 3.67
N SER A 131 -8.92 -2.61 3.92
CA SER A 131 -7.78 -2.24 3.06
C SER A 131 -6.72 -3.34 3.02
N ASP A 132 -6.46 -3.99 4.15
CA ASP A 132 -5.53 -5.14 4.24
C ASP A 132 -6.13 -6.45 3.71
N ARG A 133 -7.40 -6.42 3.26
CA ARG A 133 -8.17 -7.58 2.78
C ARG A 133 -8.43 -8.66 3.83
N ASP A 134 -8.32 -8.32 5.10
CA ASP A 134 -8.72 -9.17 6.22
C ASP A 134 -10.24 -9.06 6.44
N TYR A 135 -11.00 -9.51 5.43
CA TYR A 135 -12.46 -9.35 5.35
C TYR A 135 -13.21 -10.02 6.49
N ASP A 136 -12.71 -11.15 6.99
CA ASP A 136 -13.34 -11.89 8.07
C ASP A 136 -13.28 -11.12 9.40
N ASN A 137 -12.13 -10.56 9.72
CA ASN A 137 -11.97 -9.73 10.92
C ASN A 137 -12.64 -8.37 10.76
N ALA A 138 -12.61 -7.76 9.57
CA ALA A 138 -13.34 -6.53 9.27
C ALA A 138 -14.84 -6.70 9.55
N MET A 139 -15.45 -7.76 9.01
CA MET A 139 -16.89 -8.04 9.16
C MET A 139 -17.25 -8.34 10.61
N ARG A 140 -16.49 -9.19 11.32
CA ARG A 140 -16.72 -9.50 12.74
C ARG A 140 -16.62 -8.27 13.63
N THR A 141 -15.60 -7.42 13.38
CA THR A 141 -15.37 -6.20 14.15
C THR A 141 -16.50 -5.18 13.89
N ALA A 142 -16.89 -4.99 12.62
CA ALA A 142 -17.98 -4.10 12.24
C ALA A 142 -19.31 -4.53 12.92
N LEU A 143 -19.68 -5.80 12.80
CA LEU A 143 -20.94 -6.30 13.38
C LEU A 143 -20.98 -6.16 14.90
N ARG A 144 -19.86 -6.45 15.60
CA ARG A 144 -19.75 -6.26 17.05
C ARG A 144 -19.91 -4.79 17.44
N LEU A 145 -19.31 -3.87 16.70
CA LEU A 145 -19.40 -2.45 16.98
C LEU A 145 -20.79 -1.90 16.66
N ILE A 146 -21.43 -2.36 15.58
CA ILE A 146 -22.82 -2.03 15.24
C ILE A 146 -23.75 -2.44 16.40
N GLU A 147 -23.63 -3.67 16.91
CA GLU A 147 -24.41 -4.17 18.04
C GLU A 147 -24.23 -3.29 19.30
N LYS A 148 -22.98 -2.90 19.62
CA LYS A 148 -22.70 -1.97 20.73
C LYS A 148 -23.38 -0.61 20.54
N LEU A 149 -23.48 -0.12 19.30
CA LEU A 149 -24.05 1.19 18.97
C LEU A 149 -25.59 1.19 18.90
N GLU A 150 -26.23 0.03 18.70
CA GLU A 150 -27.69 -0.06 18.55
C GLU A 150 -28.47 0.61 19.70
N ASN A 151 -27.96 0.50 20.92
CA ASN A 151 -28.61 1.00 22.14
C ASN A 151 -28.04 2.35 22.63
N VAL A 152 -27.16 2.98 21.87
CA VAL A 152 -26.55 4.27 22.23
C VAL A 152 -27.43 5.41 21.71
N ASP A 153 -28.03 6.19 22.61
CA ASP A 153 -28.79 7.38 22.24
C ASP A 153 -27.84 8.59 22.12
N SER A 154 -27.33 8.83 20.91
CA SER A 154 -26.42 9.95 20.63
C SER A 154 -26.51 10.40 19.17
N PRO A 155 -26.42 11.71 18.90
CA PRO A 155 -26.36 12.23 17.54
C PRO A 155 -25.16 11.69 16.73
N LYS A 156 -24.06 11.32 17.39
CA LYS A 156 -22.88 10.74 16.75
C LYS A 156 -23.09 9.34 16.22
N ARG A 157 -24.04 8.59 16.82
CA ARG A 157 -24.32 7.21 16.42
C ARG A 157 -24.60 7.07 14.94
N ALA A 158 -25.41 7.96 14.39
CA ALA A 158 -25.79 7.89 12.98
C ALA A 158 -24.58 7.98 12.05
N GLY A 159 -23.65 8.90 12.34
CA GLY A 159 -22.40 9.05 11.58
C GLY A 159 -21.49 7.83 11.65
N GLU A 160 -21.36 7.19 12.81
CA GLU A 160 -20.57 5.96 12.94
C GLU A 160 -21.23 4.77 12.23
N LEU A 161 -22.56 4.61 12.40
CA LEU A 161 -23.28 3.51 11.78
C LEU A 161 -23.30 3.60 10.25
N GLN A 162 -23.42 4.80 9.66
CA GLN A 162 -23.33 4.94 8.21
C GLN A 162 -21.97 4.43 7.68
N THR A 163 -20.87 4.76 8.39
CA THR A 163 -19.53 4.32 8.02
C THR A 163 -19.35 2.81 8.17
N LEU A 164 -19.82 2.24 9.29
CA LEU A 164 -19.72 0.80 9.54
C LEU A 164 -20.52 -0.02 8.52
N TYR A 165 -21.72 0.41 8.18
CA TYR A 165 -22.55 -0.26 7.18
C TYR A 165 -21.99 -0.06 5.76
N LEU A 166 -21.35 1.07 5.46
CA LEU A 166 -20.58 1.23 4.23
C LEU A 166 -19.46 0.18 4.15
N CYS A 167 -18.60 0.13 5.17
CA CYS A 167 -17.49 -0.84 5.22
C CYS A 167 -17.96 -2.29 5.14
N LEU A 168 -19.10 -2.62 5.80
CA LEU A 168 -19.70 -3.95 5.72
C LEU A 168 -20.19 -4.26 4.30
N GLY A 169 -20.81 -3.30 3.63
CA GLY A 169 -21.23 -3.41 2.24
C GLY A 169 -20.07 -3.62 1.30
N ASP A 170 -18.98 -2.85 1.47
CA ASP A 170 -17.76 -3.00 0.68
C ASP A 170 -17.11 -4.37 0.87
N THR A 171 -16.99 -4.83 2.13
CA THR A 171 -16.51 -6.19 2.43
C THR A 171 -17.34 -7.25 1.72
N GLN A 172 -18.66 -7.13 1.80
CA GLN A 172 -19.59 -8.09 1.17
C GLN A 172 -19.51 -8.05 -0.35
N MET A 173 -19.29 -6.87 -0.94
CA MET A 173 -19.09 -6.69 -2.37
C MET A 173 -17.82 -7.39 -2.84
N MET A 174 -16.71 -7.22 -2.11
CA MET A 174 -15.45 -7.88 -2.39
C MET A 174 -15.52 -9.42 -2.26
N LEU A 175 -16.45 -9.91 -1.43
CA LEU A 175 -16.74 -11.34 -1.28
C LEU A 175 -17.82 -11.84 -2.26
N GLU A 176 -18.19 -11.06 -3.28
CA GLU A 176 -19.23 -11.35 -4.27
C GLU A 176 -20.63 -11.59 -3.66
N ARG A 177 -20.86 -11.12 -2.43
CA ARG A 177 -22.14 -11.22 -1.71
C ARG A 177 -23.05 -10.03 -2.02
N HIS A 178 -23.35 -9.81 -3.29
CA HIS A 178 -24.02 -8.59 -3.79
C HIS A 178 -25.37 -8.28 -3.11
N LYS A 179 -26.16 -9.31 -2.74
CA LYS A 179 -27.45 -9.10 -2.05
C LYS A 179 -27.26 -8.55 -0.65
N ASP A 180 -26.29 -9.09 0.08
CA ASP A 180 -25.97 -8.64 1.43
C ASP A 180 -25.36 -7.24 1.39
N ALA A 181 -24.47 -6.97 0.42
CA ALA A 181 -23.91 -5.66 0.19
C ALA A 181 -24.99 -4.61 -0.08
N ALA A 182 -25.95 -4.91 -0.96
CA ALA A 182 -27.07 -4.01 -1.24
C ALA A 182 -27.91 -3.72 0.02
N GLN A 183 -28.09 -4.71 0.90
CA GLN A 183 -28.76 -4.50 2.18
C GLN A 183 -27.95 -3.57 3.09
N SER A 184 -26.64 -3.82 3.25
CA SER A 184 -25.76 -3.01 4.07
C SER A 184 -25.66 -1.55 3.56
N TYR A 185 -25.56 -1.34 2.26
CA TYR A 185 -25.58 0.01 1.67
C TYR A 185 -26.91 0.74 1.88
N ASN A 186 -28.03 0.02 1.83
CA ASN A 186 -29.32 0.64 2.15
C ASN A 186 -29.44 0.97 3.64
N GLU A 187 -28.86 0.16 4.54
CA GLU A 187 -28.75 0.53 5.96
C GLU A 187 -27.86 1.76 6.15
N ALA A 188 -26.68 1.80 5.49
CA ALA A 188 -25.83 3.00 5.49
C ALA A 188 -26.60 4.26 5.07
N TYR A 189 -27.38 4.17 3.99
CA TYR A 189 -28.23 5.28 3.52
C TYR A 189 -29.31 5.70 4.51
N LYS A 190 -29.94 4.77 5.22
CA LYS A 190 -30.88 5.12 6.29
C LYS A 190 -30.22 5.94 7.39
N TRP A 191 -28.98 5.61 7.75
CA TRP A 191 -28.21 6.36 8.74
C TRP A 191 -27.70 7.70 8.19
N VAL A 192 -27.33 7.78 6.92
CA VAL A 192 -27.08 9.05 6.22
C VAL A 192 -28.24 10.02 6.41
N LEU A 193 -29.47 9.57 6.19
CA LEU A 193 -30.68 10.40 6.34
C LEU A 193 -30.97 10.82 7.78
N GLN A 194 -30.43 10.11 8.77
CA GLN A 194 -30.58 10.40 10.19
C GLN A 194 -29.40 11.18 10.78
N THR A 195 -28.30 11.33 10.03
CA THR A 195 -27.13 12.05 10.51
C THR A 195 -27.42 13.55 10.54
N PRO A 196 -27.44 14.18 11.73
CA PRO A 196 -27.71 15.60 11.83
C PRO A 196 -26.51 16.40 11.30
N ASN A 197 -26.77 17.43 10.52
CA ASN A 197 -25.75 18.40 10.15
C ASN A 197 -25.46 19.36 11.30
N ASP A 198 -24.28 19.94 11.35
CA ASP A 198 -23.88 20.93 12.34
C ASP A 198 -23.29 22.18 11.68
N SER A 199 -22.85 23.15 12.49
CA SER A 199 -22.29 24.42 12.01
C SER A 199 -20.96 24.29 11.25
N THR A 200 -20.35 23.11 11.26
CA THR A 200 -19.13 22.78 10.51
C THR A 200 -19.42 22.24 9.13
N ASN A 201 -20.64 21.81 8.86
CA ASN A 201 -21.08 21.06 7.67
C ASN A 201 -20.34 19.72 7.47
N ARG A 202 -19.56 19.30 8.44
CA ARG A 202 -18.75 18.08 8.35
C ARG A 202 -19.59 16.79 8.29
N PRO A 203 -20.62 16.61 9.12
CA PRO A 203 -21.48 15.43 9.03
C PRO A 203 -22.12 15.25 7.65
N LEU A 204 -22.54 16.36 7.03
CA LEU A 204 -23.13 16.31 5.70
C LEU A 204 -22.07 15.98 4.62
N ALA A 205 -20.85 16.50 4.74
CA ALA A 205 -19.75 16.16 3.85
C ALA A 205 -19.40 14.66 3.93
N VAL A 206 -19.32 14.08 5.13
CA VAL A 206 -19.10 12.63 5.34
C VAL A 206 -20.25 11.80 4.75
N SER A 207 -21.49 12.30 4.86
CA SER A 207 -22.65 11.62 4.26
C SER A 207 -22.59 11.61 2.73
N ILE A 208 -22.13 12.69 2.12
CA ILE A 208 -21.89 12.76 0.65
C ILE A 208 -20.82 11.75 0.25
N GLU A 209 -19.72 11.71 0.98
CA GLU A 209 -18.62 10.77 0.76
C GLU A 209 -19.07 9.31 0.89
N THR A 210 -19.92 9.01 1.88
CA THR A 210 -20.54 7.68 2.02
C THR A 210 -21.34 7.29 0.76
N LEU A 211 -22.16 8.19 0.23
CA LEU A 211 -22.95 7.91 -0.98
C LEU A 211 -22.07 7.82 -2.23
N GLU A 212 -21.02 8.61 -2.30
CA GLU A 212 -20.02 8.53 -3.35
C GLU A 212 -19.34 7.16 -3.37
N ASN A 213 -18.84 6.68 -2.22
CA ASN A 213 -18.20 5.38 -2.11
C ASN A 213 -19.13 4.24 -2.52
N ILE A 214 -20.41 4.31 -2.13
CA ILE A 214 -21.43 3.34 -2.57
C ILE A 214 -21.63 3.42 -4.10
N ALA A 215 -21.71 4.62 -4.67
CA ALA A 215 -21.86 4.81 -6.12
C ALA A 215 -20.66 4.23 -6.87
N VAL A 216 -19.44 4.52 -6.41
CA VAL A 216 -18.18 4.00 -6.98
C VAL A 216 -18.11 2.47 -6.87
N SER A 217 -18.50 1.90 -5.72
CA SER A 217 -18.58 0.45 -5.56
C SER A 217 -19.52 -0.19 -6.60
N HIS A 218 -20.71 0.40 -6.80
CA HIS A 218 -21.64 -0.09 -7.82
C HIS A 218 -21.13 0.09 -9.25
N LEU A 219 -20.43 1.18 -9.55
CA LEU A 219 -19.81 1.41 -10.86
C LEU A 219 -18.71 0.38 -11.14
N ASN A 220 -17.85 0.10 -10.19
CA ASN A 220 -16.74 -0.86 -10.31
C ASN A 220 -17.22 -2.29 -10.52
N HIS A 221 -18.39 -2.64 -9.97
CA HIS A 221 -19.00 -3.96 -10.12
C HIS A 221 -20.09 -4.01 -11.22
N HIS A 222 -20.20 -2.95 -12.03
CA HIS A 222 -21.17 -2.86 -13.14
C HIS A 222 -22.63 -3.11 -12.72
N MET A 223 -23.02 -2.59 -11.54
CA MET A 223 -24.38 -2.75 -11.00
C MET A 223 -25.33 -1.69 -11.58
N ASP A 224 -26.51 -2.12 -12.01
CA ASP A 224 -27.52 -1.22 -12.65
C ASP A 224 -27.96 -0.06 -11.75
N GLU A 225 -27.93 -0.26 -10.43
CA GLU A 225 -28.30 0.71 -9.41
C GLU A 225 -27.32 1.88 -9.23
N ALA A 226 -26.13 1.83 -9.85
CA ALA A 226 -25.11 2.88 -9.73
C ALA A 226 -25.68 4.30 -9.95
N GLY A 227 -26.56 4.45 -10.96
CA GLY A 227 -27.19 5.73 -11.24
C GLY A 227 -28.06 6.27 -10.09
N VAL A 228 -28.74 5.39 -9.37
CA VAL A 228 -29.56 5.77 -8.20
C VAL A 228 -28.69 6.37 -7.09
N TRP A 229 -27.51 5.79 -6.86
CA TRP A 229 -26.58 6.26 -5.85
C TRP A 229 -25.95 7.61 -6.24
N VAL A 230 -25.63 7.79 -7.51
CA VAL A 230 -25.17 9.09 -8.04
C VAL A 230 -26.25 10.17 -7.86
N ASP A 231 -27.52 9.87 -8.11
CA ASP A 231 -28.61 10.85 -7.93
C ASP A 231 -28.85 11.18 -6.44
N ARG A 232 -28.69 10.19 -5.54
CA ARG A 232 -28.71 10.41 -4.08
C ARG A 232 -27.56 11.31 -3.63
N MET A 233 -26.35 11.06 -4.14
CA MET A 233 -25.17 11.90 -3.91
C MET A 233 -25.41 13.34 -4.38
N ASP A 234 -25.90 13.54 -5.62
CA ASP A 234 -26.18 14.85 -6.18
C ASP A 234 -27.21 15.64 -5.36
N SER A 235 -28.21 14.93 -4.81
CA SER A 235 -29.20 15.53 -3.92
C SER A 235 -28.55 16.07 -2.63
N LEU A 236 -27.62 15.32 -2.02
CA LEU A 236 -26.89 15.79 -0.84
C LEU A 236 -25.89 16.90 -1.17
N VAL A 237 -25.24 16.85 -2.34
CA VAL A 237 -24.37 17.95 -2.81
C VAL A 237 -25.18 19.22 -2.98
N THR A 238 -26.41 19.14 -3.52
CA THR A 238 -27.33 20.27 -3.63
C THR A 238 -27.70 20.83 -2.26
N LEU A 239 -27.94 19.96 -1.27
CA LEU A 239 -28.18 20.37 0.10
C LEU A 239 -26.95 21.03 0.75
N TYR A 240 -25.75 20.48 0.52
CA TYR A 240 -24.49 21.00 1.02
C TYR A 240 -24.21 22.41 0.48
N GLU A 241 -24.41 22.65 -0.80
CA GLU A 241 -24.23 23.94 -1.47
C GLU A 241 -25.09 25.05 -0.85
N GLN A 242 -26.24 24.70 -0.29
CA GLN A 242 -27.16 25.64 0.36
C GLN A 242 -26.78 25.94 1.82
N GLN A 243 -25.81 25.21 2.39
CA GLN A 243 -25.42 25.41 3.78
C GLN A 243 -24.60 26.69 3.96
N PRO A 244 -24.69 27.35 5.14
CA PRO A 244 -23.81 28.46 5.45
C PRO A 244 -22.35 27.98 5.61
N LYS A 245 -21.39 28.85 5.26
CA LYS A 245 -19.95 28.62 5.44
C LYS A 245 -19.35 27.44 4.66
N VAL A 246 -19.99 27.00 3.59
CA VAL A 246 -19.38 26.02 2.68
C VAL A 246 -18.18 26.62 1.97
N ILE A 247 -17.21 25.79 1.67
CA ILE A 247 -16.03 26.16 0.91
C ILE A 247 -16.36 25.98 -0.57
N GLU A 248 -16.39 27.07 -1.34
CA GLU A 248 -16.76 27.06 -2.78
C GLU A 248 -15.92 26.06 -3.58
N LYS A 249 -14.63 25.92 -3.26
CA LYS A 249 -13.72 24.95 -3.89
C LYS A 249 -14.17 23.51 -3.67
N GLU A 250 -14.67 23.17 -2.47
CA GLU A 250 -15.20 21.84 -2.15
C GLU A 250 -16.49 21.55 -2.91
N VAL A 251 -17.41 22.53 -2.95
CA VAL A 251 -18.64 22.42 -3.73
C VAL A 251 -18.35 22.15 -5.20
N LYS A 252 -17.41 22.91 -5.79
CA LYS A 252 -16.99 22.70 -7.19
C LYS A 252 -16.40 21.32 -7.42
N ALA A 253 -15.60 20.81 -6.48
CA ALA A 253 -15.04 19.47 -6.56
C ALA A 253 -16.14 18.39 -6.49
N LEU A 254 -17.07 18.50 -5.54
CA LEU A 254 -18.20 17.57 -5.41
C LEU A 254 -19.09 17.57 -6.67
N ARG A 255 -19.36 18.74 -7.25
CA ARG A 255 -20.09 18.86 -8.54
C ARG A 255 -19.35 18.19 -9.69
N ALA A 256 -18.03 18.38 -9.74
CA ALA A 256 -17.19 17.71 -10.73
C ALA A 256 -17.28 16.19 -10.60
N LEU A 257 -17.26 15.65 -9.37
CA LEU A 257 -17.39 14.23 -9.10
C LEU A 257 -18.75 13.67 -9.50
N VAL A 258 -19.85 14.37 -9.19
CA VAL A 258 -21.18 14.00 -9.69
C VAL A 258 -21.18 13.94 -11.22
N THR A 259 -20.55 14.92 -11.88
CA THR A 259 -20.44 14.98 -13.35
C THR A 259 -19.66 13.77 -13.89
N LEU A 260 -18.55 13.41 -13.25
CA LEU A 260 -17.76 12.22 -13.59
C LEU A 260 -18.57 10.94 -13.44
N HIS A 261 -19.22 10.75 -12.30
CA HIS A 261 -19.99 9.52 -12.05
C HIS A 261 -21.19 9.39 -12.98
N ARG A 262 -21.80 10.49 -13.39
CA ARG A 262 -22.82 10.49 -14.46
C ARG A 262 -22.24 10.02 -15.80
N ALA A 263 -21.02 10.49 -16.15
CA ALA A 263 -20.35 10.00 -17.36
C ALA A 263 -20.09 8.48 -17.28
N GLN A 264 -19.65 7.98 -16.13
CA GLN A 264 -19.40 6.55 -15.91
C GLN A 264 -20.69 5.71 -16.00
N VAL A 265 -21.79 6.16 -15.38
CA VAL A 265 -23.11 5.49 -15.48
C VAL A 265 -23.59 5.46 -16.94
N LEU A 266 -23.47 6.55 -17.68
CA LEU A 266 -23.88 6.62 -19.09
C LEU A 266 -23.01 5.72 -19.96
N GLN A 267 -21.70 5.67 -19.72
CA GLN A 267 -20.78 4.78 -20.41
C GLN A 267 -21.14 3.32 -20.17
N MET A 268 -21.43 2.94 -18.92
CA MET A 268 -21.88 1.60 -18.54
C MET A 268 -23.18 1.21 -19.25
N ARG A 269 -24.09 2.16 -19.49
CA ARG A 269 -25.35 1.98 -20.21
C ARG A 269 -25.19 2.02 -21.74
N GLY A 270 -23.97 2.16 -22.26
CA GLY A 270 -23.71 2.26 -23.70
C GLY A 270 -24.09 3.58 -24.35
N GLN A 271 -24.35 4.63 -23.57
CA GLN A 271 -24.68 5.98 -24.04
C GLN A 271 -23.41 6.80 -24.26
N GLU A 272 -22.50 6.30 -25.11
CA GLU A 272 -21.11 6.77 -25.25
C GLU A 272 -21.02 8.27 -25.59
N ALA A 273 -21.88 8.78 -26.49
CA ALA A 273 -21.82 10.18 -26.92
C ALA A 273 -22.18 11.15 -25.77
N GLU A 274 -23.15 10.79 -24.95
CA GLU A 274 -23.57 11.59 -23.81
C GLU A 274 -22.54 11.46 -22.66
N ALA A 275 -22.03 10.26 -22.41
CA ALA A 275 -20.94 10.00 -21.48
C ALA A 275 -19.71 10.86 -21.80
N ALA A 276 -19.31 10.90 -23.06
CA ALA A 276 -18.17 11.71 -23.51
C ALA A 276 -18.39 13.22 -23.29
N ARG A 277 -19.62 13.70 -23.41
CA ARG A 277 -19.95 15.12 -23.12
C ARG A 277 -19.76 15.43 -21.62
N TYR A 278 -20.31 14.60 -20.74
CA TYR A 278 -20.12 14.77 -19.29
C TYR A 278 -18.65 14.67 -18.88
N TYR A 279 -17.93 13.72 -19.45
CA TYR A 279 -16.50 13.61 -19.19
C TYR A 279 -15.70 14.82 -19.68
N ALA A 280 -16.03 15.37 -20.86
CA ALA A 280 -15.40 16.57 -21.36
C ALA A 280 -15.74 17.82 -20.52
N GLU A 281 -16.90 17.86 -19.87
CA GLU A 281 -17.24 18.87 -18.88
C GLU A 281 -16.42 18.70 -17.60
N TYR A 282 -16.33 17.46 -17.09
CA TYR A 282 -15.50 17.11 -15.94
C TYR A 282 -14.04 17.54 -16.09
N THR A 283 -13.41 17.23 -17.21
CA THR A 283 -12.00 17.55 -17.45
C THR A 283 -11.71 19.05 -17.56
N LYS A 284 -12.72 19.89 -17.74
CA LYS A 284 -12.59 21.36 -17.71
C LYS A 284 -12.71 21.95 -16.31
N SER A 285 -13.20 21.18 -15.35
CA SER A 285 -13.30 21.64 -13.96
C SER A 285 -11.93 21.78 -13.32
N ASP A 286 -11.80 22.68 -12.35
CA ASP A 286 -10.57 22.84 -11.57
C ASP A 286 -10.14 21.51 -10.91
N TYR A 287 -11.12 20.70 -10.50
CA TYR A 287 -10.87 19.40 -9.89
C TYR A 287 -10.38 18.38 -10.94
N GLY A 288 -11.04 18.26 -12.07
CA GLY A 288 -10.66 17.33 -13.13
C GLY A 288 -9.30 17.60 -13.78
N GLN A 289 -8.78 18.83 -13.63
CA GLN A 289 -7.44 19.20 -14.11
C GLN A 289 -6.32 18.88 -13.11
N ARG A 290 -6.66 18.61 -11.86
CA ARG A 290 -5.70 18.21 -10.84
C ARG A 290 -5.33 16.74 -11.04
N LEU A 291 -4.20 16.33 -10.45
CA LEU A 291 -3.75 14.93 -10.54
C LEU A 291 -4.77 13.96 -9.93
N ASP A 292 -5.31 14.30 -8.74
CA ASP A 292 -6.37 13.51 -8.08
C ASP A 292 -7.61 13.35 -8.98
N GLY A 293 -8.14 14.45 -9.50
CA GLY A 293 -9.27 14.38 -10.42
C GLY A 293 -8.94 13.60 -11.71
N SER A 294 -7.74 13.76 -12.25
CA SER A 294 -7.34 13.00 -13.44
C SER A 294 -7.38 11.49 -13.20
N ILE A 295 -6.98 11.06 -12.02
CA ILE A 295 -6.98 9.64 -11.62
C ILE A 295 -8.39 9.12 -11.45
N ASP A 296 -9.27 9.87 -10.81
CA ASP A 296 -10.69 9.52 -10.71
C ASP A 296 -11.33 9.31 -12.08
N GLY A 297 -10.86 10.06 -13.08
CA GLY A 297 -11.27 9.93 -14.48
C GLY A 297 -10.78 8.67 -15.18
N CYS A 298 -9.79 7.96 -14.63
CA CYS A 298 -9.17 6.81 -15.31
C CYS A 298 -10.15 5.66 -15.55
N GLU A 299 -11.06 5.38 -14.62
CA GLU A 299 -12.07 4.34 -14.80
C GLU A 299 -12.99 4.64 -16.00
N TYR A 300 -13.38 5.90 -16.17
CA TYR A 300 -14.09 6.31 -17.37
C TYR A 300 -13.23 6.10 -18.64
N LEU A 301 -11.97 6.52 -18.62
CA LEU A 301 -11.06 6.35 -19.76
C LEU A 301 -10.87 4.87 -20.14
N MET A 302 -10.74 4.02 -19.15
CA MET A 302 -10.63 2.57 -19.35
C MET A 302 -11.88 1.99 -19.99
N SER A 303 -13.06 2.35 -19.49
CA SER A 303 -14.33 1.88 -20.04
C SER A 303 -14.61 2.46 -21.44
N ALA A 304 -14.17 3.69 -21.72
CA ALA A 304 -14.24 4.34 -23.02
C ALA A 304 -13.10 3.93 -23.97
N ARG A 305 -12.27 2.95 -23.62
CA ARG A 305 -11.13 2.44 -24.38
C ARG A 305 -10.05 3.46 -24.70
N ARG A 306 -9.97 4.55 -23.94
CA ARG A 306 -8.94 5.59 -24.06
C ARG A 306 -7.70 5.21 -23.22
N TYR A 307 -7.20 4.01 -23.45
CA TYR A 307 -6.18 3.37 -22.63
C TYR A 307 -4.86 4.13 -22.53
N ALA A 308 -4.44 4.77 -23.64
CA ALA A 308 -3.20 5.53 -23.67
C ALA A 308 -3.23 6.73 -22.71
N GLU A 309 -4.38 7.41 -22.65
CA GLU A 309 -4.57 8.54 -21.75
C GLU A 309 -4.60 8.10 -20.28
N ALA A 310 -5.29 7.00 -20.00
CA ALA A 310 -5.26 6.41 -18.65
C ALA A 310 -3.84 6.00 -18.24
N ALA A 311 -3.07 5.38 -19.15
CA ALA A 311 -1.69 4.99 -18.89
C ALA A 311 -0.79 6.18 -18.55
N ASP A 312 -0.93 7.30 -19.25
CA ASP A 312 -0.18 8.54 -18.99
C ASP A 312 -0.51 9.12 -17.60
N ILE A 313 -1.77 9.04 -17.19
CA ILE A 313 -2.21 9.50 -15.87
C ILE A 313 -1.62 8.60 -14.78
N TYR A 314 -1.73 7.27 -14.92
CA TYR A 314 -1.16 6.32 -13.96
C TYR A 314 0.37 6.43 -13.84
N GLU A 315 1.06 6.85 -14.87
CA GLU A 315 2.51 7.05 -14.82
C GLU A 315 2.89 8.23 -13.92
N ASN A 316 2.11 9.31 -13.98
CA ASN A 316 2.31 10.47 -13.11
C ASN A 316 2.03 10.14 -11.63
N LEU A 317 1.18 9.19 -11.39
CA LEU A 317 0.73 8.74 -10.11
C LEU A 317 1.85 8.15 -9.24
N ASP A 318 2.66 7.29 -9.81
CA ASP A 318 3.76 6.63 -9.10
C ASP A 318 4.83 7.60 -8.59
N ARG A 319 5.01 8.73 -9.25
CA ARG A 319 5.87 9.80 -8.77
C ARG A 319 5.38 10.32 -7.44
N PHE A 320 4.08 10.46 -7.31
CA PHE A 320 3.43 11.02 -6.14
C PHE A 320 3.51 10.09 -4.92
N ILE A 321 3.24 8.79 -5.12
CA ILE A 321 3.34 7.77 -4.05
C ILE A 321 4.74 7.80 -3.43
N ARG A 322 5.77 7.96 -4.26
CA ARG A 322 7.16 8.02 -3.80
C ARG A 322 7.53 9.29 -3.06
N GLU A 323 7.03 10.42 -3.51
CA GLU A 323 7.25 11.71 -2.84
C GLU A 323 6.73 11.66 -1.40
N TRP A 324 5.70 10.86 -1.15
CA TRP A 324 5.09 10.68 0.16
C TRP A 324 5.69 9.54 0.99
N GLY A 325 6.55 8.72 0.39
CA GLY A 325 7.27 7.65 1.09
C GLY A 325 6.41 6.45 1.49
N TYR A 326 5.24 6.26 0.86
CA TYR A 326 4.40 5.10 1.12
C TYR A 326 4.99 3.82 0.53
N ASP A 327 4.94 2.75 1.30
CA ASP A 327 5.25 1.41 0.81
C ASP A 327 4.06 0.85 0.01
N TYR A 328 4.39 0.02 -0.98
CA TYR A 328 3.37 -0.70 -1.74
C TYR A 328 2.84 -1.90 -0.93
N ASP A 329 1.52 -2.05 -0.93
CA ASP A 329 0.79 -3.13 -0.26
C ASP A 329 -0.23 -3.81 -1.19
N LEU A 330 -1.08 -4.71 -0.67
CA LEU A 330 -2.11 -5.38 -1.48
C LEU A 330 -3.16 -4.41 -2.03
N GLU A 331 -3.46 -3.34 -1.30
CA GLU A 331 -4.38 -2.29 -1.75
C GLU A 331 -3.81 -1.57 -2.98
N THR A 332 -2.54 -1.21 -2.91
CA THR A 332 -1.81 -0.58 -4.02
C THR A 332 -1.82 -1.44 -5.28
N ILE A 333 -1.72 -2.77 -5.14
CA ILE A 333 -1.87 -3.68 -6.30
C ILE A 333 -3.24 -3.49 -6.94
N GLY A 334 -4.31 -3.54 -6.15
CA GLY A 334 -5.68 -3.49 -6.66
C GLY A 334 -6.05 -2.15 -7.29
N HIS A 335 -5.74 -1.07 -6.60
CA HIS A 335 -6.20 0.28 -6.96
C HIS A 335 -5.24 1.05 -7.87
N ASN A 336 -3.99 0.66 -7.95
CA ASN A 336 -2.97 1.39 -8.70
C ASN A 336 -2.22 0.52 -9.72
N LEU A 337 -1.50 -0.50 -9.24
CA LEU A 337 -0.61 -1.25 -10.12
C LEU A 337 -1.37 -2.07 -11.16
N LEU A 338 -2.46 -2.71 -10.80
CA LEU A 338 -3.26 -3.51 -11.73
C LEU A 338 -3.98 -2.66 -12.79
N PRO A 339 -4.65 -1.56 -12.44
CA PRO A 339 -5.17 -0.61 -13.44
C PRO A 339 -4.08 -0.04 -14.35
N LYS A 340 -2.93 0.34 -13.80
CA LYS A 340 -1.76 0.80 -14.55
C LYS A 340 -1.25 -0.27 -15.52
N PHE A 341 -1.12 -1.50 -15.06
CA PHE A 341 -0.75 -2.62 -15.92
C PHE A 341 -1.73 -2.77 -17.09
N ARG A 342 -3.03 -2.80 -16.79
CA ARG A 342 -4.08 -2.94 -17.81
C ARG A 342 -4.06 -1.80 -18.82
N ALA A 343 -3.93 -0.56 -18.37
CA ALA A 343 -3.87 0.62 -19.24
C ALA A 343 -2.65 0.56 -20.18
N ASN A 344 -1.47 0.22 -19.66
CA ASN A 344 -0.26 0.06 -20.48
C ASN A 344 -0.39 -1.11 -21.45
N TYR A 345 -0.89 -2.26 -21.01
CA TYR A 345 -1.07 -3.43 -21.85
C TYR A 345 -2.05 -3.15 -23.00
N LEU A 346 -3.23 -2.61 -22.70
CA LEU A 346 -4.27 -2.33 -23.69
C LEU A 346 -3.90 -1.16 -24.62
N SER A 347 -3.05 -0.25 -24.19
CA SER A 347 -2.49 0.80 -25.07
C SER A 347 -1.32 0.34 -25.93
N GLY A 348 -0.86 -0.90 -25.79
CA GLY A 348 0.27 -1.45 -26.54
C GLY A 348 1.65 -1.09 -25.96
N ARG A 349 1.74 -0.51 -24.78
CA ARG A 349 3.00 -0.18 -24.08
C ARG A 349 3.53 -1.40 -23.32
N LEU A 350 3.91 -2.43 -24.07
CA LEU A 350 4.21 -3.77 -23.52
C LEU A 350 5.38 -3.75 -22.52
N ASP A 351 6.40 -2.94 -22.77
CA ASP A 351 7.56 -2.81 -21.88
C ASP A 351 7.18 -2.25 -20.52
N SER A 352 6.34 -1.20 -20.52
CA SER A 352 5.82 -0.60 -19.31
C SER A 352 4.90 -1.59 -18.57
N ALA A 353 4.04 -2.30 -19.30
CA ALA A 353 3.16 -3.31 -18.72
C ALA A 353 3.97 -4.43 -18.05
N LEU A 354 5.02 -4.94 -18.70
CA LEU A 354 5.89 -5.96 -18.12
C LEU A 354 6.57 -5.48 -16.83
N HIS A 355 7.08 -4.26 -16.83
CA HIS A 355 7.69 -3.67 -15.63
C HIS A 355 6.70 -3.60 -14.46
N VAL A 356 5.49 -3.13 -14.71
CA VAL A 356 4.43 -3.08 -13.68
C VAL A 356 4.03 -4.48 -13.21
N ALA A 357 3.95 -5.46 -14.11
CA ALA A 357 3.64 -6.84 -13.73
C ALA A 357 4.71 -7.45 -12.80
N MET A 358 5.97 -7.14 -13.02
CA MET A 358 7.06 -7.55 -12.11
C MET A 358 6.93 -6.86 -10.75
N GLN A 359 6.60 -5.58 -10.73
CA GLN A 359 6.36 -4.83 -9.49
C GLN A 359 5.18 -5.42 -8.70
N ILE A 360 4.08 -5.79 -9.38
CA ILE A 360 2.95 -6.47 -8.75
C ILE A 360 3.39 -7.77 -8.08
N SER A 361 4.21 -8.59 -8.76
CA SER A 361 4.70 -9.85 -8.19
C SER A 361 5.52 -9.63 -6.92
N GLU A 362 6.39 -8.63 -6.90
CA GLU A 362 7.23 -8.30 -5.75
C GLU A 362 6.41 -7.82 -4.54
N VAL A 363 5.42 -6.98 -4.80
CA VAL A 363 4.52 -6.49 -3.75
C VAL A 363 3.65 -7.63 -3.21
N TYR A 364 3.12 -8.49 -4.09
CA TYR A 364 2.29 -9.63 -3.70
C TYR A 364 3.07 -10.63 -2.83
N ASP A 365 4.29 -10.98 -3.22
CA ASP A 365 5.14 -11.90 -2.44
C ASP A 365 5.42 -11.35 -1.03
N SER A 366 5.68 -10.05 -0.92
CA SER A 366 5.88 -9.37 0.36
C SER A 366 4.63 -9.41 1.25
N ALA A 367 3.46 -9.21 0.66
CA ALA A 367 2.18 -9.23 1.37
C ALA A 367 1.79 -10.65 1.82
N LEU A 368 2.03 -11.66 0.96
CA LEU A 368 1.79 -13.06 1.31
C LEU A 368 2.65 -13.53 2.50
N VAL A 369 3.89 -13.05 2.58
CA VAL A 369 4.76 -13.34 3.74
C VAL A 369 4.22 -12.70 5.01
N ARG A 370 3.68 -11.47 4.94
CA ARG A 370 3.06 -10.81 6.09
C ARG A 370 1.82 -11.56 6.57
N GLN A 371 0.92 -11.94 5.65
CA GLN A 371 -0.29 -12.71 5.97
C GLN A 371 0.04 -14.03 6.68
N LYS A 372 1.00 -14.80 6.17
CA LYS A 372 1.42 -16.07 6.82
C LYS A 372 2.02 -15.89 8.21
N ARG A 373 2.69 -14.75 8.44
CA ARG A 373 3.18 -14.42 9.80
C ARG A 373 2.03 -14.13 10.75
N SER A 374 1.00 -13.41 10.30
CA SER A 374 -0.19 -13.11 11.10
C SER A 374 -0.94 -14.40 11.47
N GLU A 375 -1.20 -15.28 10.50
CA GLU A 375 -1.83 -16.59 10.72
C GLU A 375 -1.04 -17.46 11.71
N SER A 376 0.29 -17.43 11.59
CA SER A 376 1.18 -18.15 12.50
C SER A 376 1.15 -17.59 13.92
N ALA A 377 1.06 -16.28 14.09
CA ALA A 377 0.96 -15.63 15.40
C ALA A 377 -0.40 -15.88 16.06
N GLU A 378 -1.48 -15.88 15.29
CA GLU A 378 -2.84 -16.19 15.76
C GLU A 378 -2.93 -17.65 16.23
N LEU A 379 -2.37 -18.60 15.46
CA LEU A 379 -2.25 -20.00 15.88
C LEU A 379 -1.42 -20.16 17.17
N ALA A 380 -0.34 -19.41 17.33
CA ALA A 380 0.46 -19.43 18.56
C ALA A 380 -0.33 -18.90 19.76
N THR A 381 -1.14 -17.87 19.58
CA THR A 381 -1.98 -17.28 20.64
C THR A 381 -3.12 -18.23 21.03
N ILE A 382 -3.77 -18.88 20.06
CA ILE A 382 -4.77 -19.94 20.31
C ILE A 382 -4.14 -21.11 21.08
N TYR A 383 -2.91 -21.51 20.71
CA TYR A 383 -2.16 -22.55 21.42
C TYR A 383 -1.83 -22.17 22.87
N ASP A 384 -1.42 -20.93 23.11
CA ASP A 384 -1.10 -20.43 24.46
C ASP A 384 -2.36 -20.31 25.34
N THR A 385 -3.50 -19.90 24.76
CA THR A 385 -4.79 -19.82 25.45
C THR A 385 -5.31 -21.21 25.80
N GLN A 386 -5.23 -22.18 24.87
CA GLN A 386 -5.58 -23.59 25.15
C GLN A 386 -4.62 -24.21 26.19
N GLY A 387 -3.35 -23.82 26.19
CA GLY A 387 -2.38 -24.23 27.22
C GLY A 387 -2.73 -23.71 28.62
N LYS A 388 -3.25 -22.48 28.70
CA LYS A 388 -3.72 -21.90 29.98
C LYS A 388 -5.02 -22.54 30.46
N GLU A 389 -5.97 -22.79 29.59
CA GLU A 389 -7.22 -23.52 29.93
C GLU A 389 -6.92 -24.97 30.39
N ARG A 390 -6.00 -25.65 29.72
CA ARG A 390 -5.52 -26.99 30.19
C ARG A 390 -4.93 -26.93 31.59
N LYS A 391 -4.08 -25.95 31.90
CA LYS A 391 -3.53 -25.78 33.25
C LYS A 391 -4.61 -25.55 34.31
N ILE A 392 -5.64 -24.79 33.96
CA ILE A 392 -6.79 -24.54 34.85
C ILE A 392 -7.62 -25.82 35.05
N LEU A 393 -7.81 -26.63 34.01
CA LEU A 393 -8.50 -27.92 34.08
C LEU A 393 -7.67 -28.98 34.85
N GLU A 394 -6.36 -29.00 34.70
CA GLU A 394 -5.46 -29.86 35.46
C GLU A 394 -5.49 -29.52 36.95
N GLN A 395 -5.49 -28.24 37.33
CA GLN A 395 -5.66 -27.83 38.74
C GLN A 395 -7.02 -28.24 39.36
N ARG A 396 -8.06 -28.37 38.56
CA ARG A 396 -9.35 -28.88 39.01
C ARG A 396 -9.50 -30.39 38.97
N ALA A 397 -8.63 -31.06 38.24
CA ALA A 397 -8.66 -32.52 38.01
C ALA A 397 -7.75 -33.33 38.92
N GLU A 398 -6.92 -32.70 39.76
CA GLU A 398 -5.96 -33.38 40.67
C GLU A 398 -6.58 -34.42 41.63
N ASN A 399 -7.90 -34.51 41.72
CA ASN A 399 -8.59 -35.47 42.59
C ASN A 399 -9.25 -36.68 41.87
N ARG A 400 -9.00 -36.92 40.57
CA ARG A 400 -9.59 -38.09 39.84
C ARG A 400 -8.61 -38.88 38.98
N LEU A 401 -7.38 -38.98 39.37
CA LEU A 401 -6.23 -39.16 38.47
C LEU A 401 -5.68 -40.59 38.28
N VAL A 402 -6.30 -41.68 38.57
CA VAL A 402 -5.67 -43.00 38.33
C VAL A 402 -6.20 -43.73 37.08
N THR A 403 -7.40 -43.45 36.66
CA THR A 403 -8.00 -44.18 35.52
C THR A 403 -7.80 -43.50 34.13
N ALA A 404 -7.45 -42.22 34.11
CA ALA A 404 -7.29 -41.47 32.82
C ALA A 404 -5.88 -41.61 32.20
N ILE A 405 -4.88 -42.00 32.98
CA ILE A 405 -3.45 -41.99 32.56
C ILE A 405 -3.16 -43.00 31.43
N SER A 406 -3.76 -44.20 31.47
CA SER A 406 -3.48 -45.23 30.46
C SER A 406 -4.15 -44.91 29.11
N ILE A 407 -5.34 -44.28 29.14
CA ILE A 407 -6.04 -43.82 27.93
C ILE A 407 -5.34 -42.57 27.35
N ALA A 408 -4.87 -41.66 28.23
CA ALA A 408 -4.14 -40.45 27.80
C ALA A 408 -2.80 -40.77 27.13
N VAL A 409 -2.06 -41.79 27.62
CA VAL A 409 -0.78 -42.24 27.03
C VAL A 409 -0.99 -42.85 25.64
N THR A 410 -2.06 -43.61 25.44
CA THR A 410 -2.37 -44.23 24.13
C THR A 410 -2.82 -43.18 23.11
N ILE A 411 -3.64 -42.20 23.55
CA ILE A 411 -4.07 -41.07 22.71
C ILE A 411 -2.88 -40.17 22.36
N LEU A 412 -1.97 -39.95 23.33
CA LEU A 412 -0.75 -39.15 23.10
C LEU A 412 0.17 -39.82 22.08
N ALA A 413 0.33 -41.16 22.14
CA ALA A 413 1.13 -41.90 21.17
C ALA A 413 0.55 -41.82 19.74
N LEU A 414 -0.77 -41.90 19.62
CA LEU A 414 -1.46 -41.74 18.33
C LEU A 414 -1.37 -40.29 17.79
N LEU A 415 -1.47 -39.27 18.65
CA LEU A 415 -1.30 -37.86 18.28
C LEU A 415 0.15 -37.56 17.86
N ILE A 416 1.14 -38.14 18.53
CA ILE A 416 2.56 -38.01 18.14
C ILE A 416 2.80 -38.66 16.76
N LEU A 417 2.19 -39.82 16.50
CA LEU A 417 2.29 -40.47 15.20
C LEU A 417 1.61 -39.64 14.10
N ALA A 418 0.40 -39.15 14.36
CA ALA A 418 -0.33 -38.27 13.45
C ALA A 418 0.41 -36.93 13.21
N PHE A 419 1.01 -36.37 14.27
CA PHE A 419 1.82 -35.16 14.21
C PHE A 419 3.13 -35.38 13.42
N ALA A 420 3.78 -36.52 13.58
CA ALA A 420 4.97 -36.90 12.81
C ALA A 420 4.63 -37.04 11.30
N VAL A 421 3.49 -37.68 10.99
CA VAL A 421 2.97 -37.76 9.60
C VAL A 421 2.60 -36.39 9.06
N TYR A 422 1.97 -35.51 9.87
CA TYR A 422 1.64 -34.15 9.49
C TYR A 422 2.90 -33.30 9.23
N ILE A 423 3.89 -33.33 10.14
CA ILE A 423 5.18 -32.63 9.96
C ILE A 423 5.89 -33.15 8.69
N PHE A 424 5.90 -34.45 8.48
CA PHE A 424 6.50 -35.03 7.28
C PHE A 424 5.77 -34.61 6.00
N SER A 425 4.46 -34.52 6.05
CA SER A 425 3.62 -34.00 4.95
C SER A 425 3.90 -32.50 4.70
N GLN A 426 3.92 -31.69 5.75
CA GLN A 426 4.22 -30.25 5.68
C GLN A 426 5.64 -29.97 5.19
N TRP A 427 6.62 -30.76 5.65
CA TRP A 427 8.00 -30.68 5.16
C TRP A 427 8.08 -30.96 3.64
N ARG A 428 7.40 -32.03 3.17
CA ARG A 428 7.29 -32.33 1.72
C ARG A 428 6.61 -31.21 0.94
N PHE A 429 5.55 -30.64 1.51
CA PHE A 429 4.80 -29.54 0.87
C PHE A 429 5.61 -28.24 0.78
N THR A 430 6.31 -27.90 1.87
CA THR A 430 7.19 -26.72 1.91
C THR A 430 8.36 -26.88 0.91
N LYS A 431 8.92 -28.08 0.83
CA LYS A 431 9.99 -28.38 -0.12
C LYS A 431 9.52 -28.22 -1.59
N ARG A 432 8.27 -28.63 -1.90
CA ARG A 432 7.66 -28.41 -3.22
C ARG A 432 7.39 -26.93 -3.50
N LYS A 433 6.87 -26.19 -2.52
CA LYS A 433 6.63 -24.74 -2.64
C LYS A 433 7.93 -23.96 -2.88
N ASN A 434 8.96 -24.27 -2.12
CA ASN A 434 10.25 -23.60 -2.28
C ASN A 434 10.85 -23.87 -3.67
N ARG A 435 10.66 -25.08 -4.21
CA ARG A 435 11.11 -25.40 -5.57
C ARG A 435 10.40 -24.55 -6.62
N VAL A 436 9.06 -24.52 -6.57
CA VAL A 436 8.27 -23.67 -7.49
C VAL A 436 8.66 -22.20 -7.41
N LEU A 437 8.94 -21.70 -6.20
CA LEU A 437 9.39 -20.32 -5.99
C LEU A 437 10.79 -20.07 -6.60
N VAL A 438 11.71 -21.02 -6.45
CA VAL A 438 13.05 -20.94 -7.06
C VAL A 438 12.93 -20.93 -8.59
N ASP A 439 12.10 -21.80 -9.16
CA ASP A 439 11.84 -21.85 -10.59
C ASP A 439 11.25 -20.53 -11.10
N GLN A 440 10.24 -19.98 -10.42
CA GLN A 440 9.65 -18.68 -10.74
C GLN A 440 10.65 -17.52 -10.65
N ILE A 441 11.52 -17.54 -9.65
CA ILE A 441 12.59 -16.53 -9.49
C ILE A 441 13.54 -16.61 -10.68
N ASN A 442 13.96 -17.82 -11.04
CA ASN A 442 14.90 -18.05 -12.16
C ASN A 442 14.26 -17.68 -13.50
N GLU A 443 13.00 -18.07 -13.72
CA GLU A 443 12.23 -17.70 -14.90
C GLU A 443 12.07 -16.17 -15.02
N ALA A 444 11.72 -15.49 -13.94
CA ALA A 444 11.60 -14.04 -13.92
C ALA A 444 12.94 -13.35 -14.24
N LEU A 445 14.06 -13.86 -13.72
CA LEU A 445 15.39 -13.34 -14.02
C LEU A 445 15.78 -13.59 -15.49
N GLU A 446 15.42 -14.74 -16.05
CA GLU A 446 15.66 -15.05 -17.45
C GLU A 446 14.83 -14.17 -18.39
N TYR A 447 13.55 -13.93 -18.06
CA TYR A 447 12.71 -12.96 -18.78
C TYR A 447 13.30 -11.55 -18.71
N LYS A 448 13.78 -11.12 -17.54
CA LYS A 448 14.45 -9.82 -17.34
C LYS A 448 15.71 -9.70 -18.20
N LYS A 449 16.47 -10.78 -18.33
CA LYS A 449 17.67 -10.85 -19.17
C LYS A 449 17.31 -10.76 -20.66
N LYS A 450 16.40 -11.62 -21.14
CA LYS A 450 15.93 -11.63 -22.54
C LYS A 450 15.32 -10.29 -22.94
N TYR A 451 14.55 -9.68 -22.05
CA TYR A 451 13.97 -8.35 -22.29
C TYR A 451 15.05 -7.28 -22.46
N ARG A 452 16.10 -7.28 -21.61
CA ARG A 452 17.23 -6.37 -21.76
C ARG A 452 17.97 -6.57 -23.09
N GLU A 453 18.22 -7.82 -23.47
CA GLU A 453 18.87 -8.18 -24.74
C GLU A 453 18.04 -7.74 -25.95
N LEU A 454 16.72 -7.94 -25.93
CA LEU A 454 15.80 -7.48 -26.97
C LEU A 454 15.78 -5.96 -27.07
N LYS A 455 15.71 -5.26 -25.93
CA LYS A 455 15.74 -3.79 -25.89
C LYS A 455 17.03 -3.23 -26.42
N GLN A 456 18.19 -3.84 -26.09
CA GLN A 456 19.49 -3.46 -26.65
C GLN A 456 19.56 -3.70 -28.15
N LYS A 457 19.03 -4.83 -28.65
CA LYS A 457 18.97 -5.12 -30.10
C LYS A 457 18.05 -4.16 -30.84
N THR A 458 16.90 -3.81 -30.28
CA THR A 458 15.97 -2.86 -30.89
C THR A 458 16.55 -1.44 -30.92
N GLN A 459 17.26 -1.02 -29.88
CA GLN A 459 18.00 0.25 -29.86
C GLN A 459 19.16 0.25 -30.84
N ALA A 460 19.89 -0.86 -30.98
CA ALA A 460 21.00 -0.98 -31.95
C ALA A 460 20.48 -0.98 -33.41
N GLN A 461 19.27 -1.48 -33.69
CA GLN A 461 18.66 -1.45 -35.02
C GLN A 461 18.08 -0.08 -35.41
N GLN A 462 17.79 0.78 -34.44
CA GLN A 462 17.32 2.15 -34.70
C GLN A 462 18.45 3.16 -34.92
N THR A 463 19.70 2.78 -34.74
CA THR A 463 20.88 3.66 -34.82
C THR A 463 21.79 3.43 -36.02
N HIS A 464 21.41 2.66 -37.04
CA HIS A 464 22.22 2.54 -38.26
C HIS A 464 21.47 2.80 -39.56
N PRO A 465 21.83 3.88 -40.30
CA PRO A 465 21.98 3.82 -41.75
C PRO A 465 23.45 3.65 -42.13
N GLN A 466 23.71 2.54 -42.80
CA GLN A 466 24.76 2.28 -43.78
C GLN A 466 26.08 3.11 -43.75
N LEU A 467 27.18 2.41 -43.59
CA LEU A 467 28.29 2.41 -44.54
C LEU A 467 29.40 1.43 -44.10
N LEU A 468 29.70 0.47 -44.94
CA LEU A 468 30.89 -0.41 -44.97
C LEU A 468 32.05 0.33 -45.66
N PRO A 469 33.30 -0.20 -45.81
CA PRO A 469 33.94 -1.35 -45.16
C PRO A 469 35.44 -1.13 -44.73
N GLU A 470 35.96 -2.18 -44.06
CA GLU A 470 37.34 -2.67 -44.02
C GLU A 470 38.54 -1.80 -43.59
N ARG A 471 39.27 -2.26 -42.60
CA ARG A 471 40.62 -2.84 -42.75
C ARG A 471 41.22 -3.38 -41.44
N GLU A 472 41.90 -4.50 -41.63
CA GLU A 472 42.74 -5.29 -40.72
C GLU A 472 43.89 -4.52 -40.05
N GLY A 473 44.35 -5.08 -38.92
CA GLY A 473 45.72 -4.83 -38.46
C GLY A 473 46.01 -5.13 -37.00
N SER A 474 46.27 -6.38 -36.71
CA SER A 474 47.34 -6.94 -35.82
C SER A 474 47.84 -6.19 -34.58
N GLY A 475 47.74 -6.84 -33.41
CA GLY A 475 48.98 -7.31 -32.78
C GLY A 475 49.45 -6.60 -31.49
N HIS A 476 49.62 -7.41 -30.48
CA HIS A 476 50.62 -7.34 -29.40
C HIS A 476 50.14 -6.86 -28.02
N THR A 477 50.04 -7.84 -27.11
CA THR A 477 50.39 -7.66 -25.69
C THR A 477 51.89 -7.41 -25.53
N PRO A 478 52.43 -6.78 -24.47
CA PRO A 478 52.50 -7.41 -23.17
C PRO A 478 52.51 -6.47 -21.91
N ASN A 479 52.23 -7.12 -20.78
CA ASN A 479 52.82 -6.92 -19.45
C ASN A 479 52.96 -5.58 -18.73
N GLY A 480 52.38 -5.55 -17.54
CA GLY A 480 53.09 -5.28 -16.29
C GLY A 480 53.25 -3.81 -15.89
N GLY A 481 52.74 -3.51 -14.70
CA GLY A 481 53.16 -2.30 -14.00
C GLY A 481 52.11 -1.82 -12.99
N GLU A 482 52.38 -2.13 -11.73
CA GLU A 482 51.80 -1.45 -10.58
C GLU A 482 52.04 0.06 -10.67
N ALA A 483 51.03 0.86 -10.39
CA ALA A 483 51.22 2.21 -9.84
C ALA A 483 49.92 2.76 -9.25
N GLU A 484 50.05 3.08 -8.03
CA GLU A 484 49.36 4.02 -7.14
C GLU A 484 48.33 4.98 -7.74
N GLY A 485 47.31 5.17 -6.86
CA GLY A 485 46.20 6.07 -6.89
C GLY A 485 46.43 7.45 -7.51
N LEU A 486 45.50 7.75 -8.35
CA LEU A 486 44.99 9.12 -8.52
C LEU A 486 43.55 9.02 -8.98
N SER A 487 42.67 9.62 -8.19
CA SER A 487 41.29 9.84 -8.55
C SER A 487 41.22 10.68 -9.82
N THR A 488 41.04 10.02 -10.94
CA THR A 488 40.66 10.70 -12.19
C THR A 488 39.13 10.85 -12.18
N PRO A 489 38.59 12.04 -12.43
CA PRO A 489 37.16 12.19 -12.63
C PRO A 489 36.75 11.37 -13.85
N LEU A 490 35.76 10.52 -13.70
CA LEU A 490 35.14 9.79 -14.80
C LEU A 490 34.61 10.76 -15.85
N SER A 491 35.33 10.85 -16.95
CA SER A 491 35.01 11.74 -18.07
C SER A 491 34.07 11.11 -19.09
N LEU A 492 33.57 9.88 -18.90
CA LEU A 492 32.87 9.20 -19.98
C LEU A 492 31.73 8.28 -19.46
N VAL A 493 30.53 8.81 -19.44
CA VAL A 493 29.28 8.01 -19.45
C VAL A 493 28.82 7.93 -20.91
N ARG A 494 28.59 6.73 -21.44
CA ARG A 494 28.09 6.56 -22.81
C ARG A 494 26.59 6.86 -22.86
N GLY A 495 26.18 7.78 -23.72
CA GLY A 495 24.78 8.07 -24.02
C GLY A 495 24.09 6.99 -24.85
N VAL A 496 22.81 7.12 -25.07
CA VAL A 496 21.91 6.21 -25.83
C VAL A 496 22.30 6.11 -27.33
N GLY A 497 23.49 6.42 -27.70
CA GLY A 497 24.04 6.29 -29.07
C GLY A 497 25.49 5.85 -29.13
N GLY A 498 26.11 5.48 -27.99
CA GLY A 498 27.49 5.00 -27.96
C GLY A 498 28.58 6.09 -27.90
N GLU A 499 28.23 7.37 -27.90
CA GLU A 499 29.12 8.50 -27.71
C GLU A 499 29.28 8.85 -26.22
N ALA A 500 30.47 9.32 -25.86
CA ALA A 500 30.83 9.73 -24.52
C ALA A 500 30.15 11.06 -24.18
N LEU A 501 29.22 11.07 -23.22
CA LEU A 501 28.53 12.26 -22.75
C LEU A 501 29.40 13.02 -21.73
N SER A 502 29.50 14.32 -21.89
CA SER A 502 30.08 15.20 -20.88
C SER A 502 29.07 15.48 -19.75
N ILE A 503 29.56 15.96 -18.59
CA ILE A 503 28.70 16.35 -17.47
C ILE A 503 27.69 17.43 -17.90
N SER A 504 28.07 18.32 -18.82
CA SER A 504 27.18 19.34 -19.38
C SER A 504 26.01 18.73 -20.17
N ASP A 505 26.26 17.65 -20.90
CA ASP A 505 25.22 17.00 -21.71
C ASP A 505 24.17 16.28 -20.85
N MET A 506 24.54 15.76 -19.68
CA MET A 506 23.62 15.13 -18.73
C MET A 506 22.63 16.12 -18.10
N THR A 507 22.96 17.39 -18.01
CA THR A 507 22.08 18.40 -17.46
C THR A 507 20.96 18.80 -18.42
N GLU A 508 21.13 18.61 -19.70
CA GLU A 508 20.17 18.93 -20.77
C GLU A 508 19.21 17.78 -21.08
N LEU A 509 19.50 16.55 -20.62
CA LEU A 509 18.62 15.39 -20.83
C LEU A 509 17.29 15.55 -20.11
N ASN A 510 16.21 15.02 -20.67
CA ASN A 510 14.96 14.88 -19.92
C ASN A 510 15.14 13.78 -18.84
N ASP A 511 14.20 13.72 -17.89
CA ASP A 511 14.32 12.83 -16.72
C ASP A 511 14.36 11.34 -17.09
N GLU A 512 13.67 10.93 -18.15
CA GLU A 512 13.67 9.56 -18.64
C GLU A 512 15.02 9.20 -19.29
N GLN A 513 15.53 10.07 -20.13
CA GLN A 513 16.85 9.89 -20.77
C GLN A 513 17.96 9.89 -19.72
N LEU A 514 17.89 10.80 -18.76
CA LEU A 514 18.84 10.86 -17.66
C LEU A 514 18.78 9.58 -16.81
N PHE A 515 17.59 9.08 -16.50
CA PHE A 515 17.46 7.80 -15.81
C PHE A 515 18.13 6.66 -16.57
N LEU A 516 17.95 6.58 -17.90
CA LEU A 516 18.59 5.55 -18.71
C LEU A 516 20.11 5.64 -18.63
N CYS A 517 20.68 6.83 -18.70
CA CYS A 517 22.12 7.05 -18.55
C CYS A 517 22.62 6.66 -17.15
N LEU A 518 21.92 7.07 -16.10
CA LEU A 518 22.27 6.73 -14.71
C LEU A 518 22.13 5.22 -14.45
N ARG A 519 21.12 4.60 -15.01
CA ARG A 519 20.94 3.15 -14.98
C ARG A 519 22.12 2.43 -15.62
N ASP A 520 22.47 2.82 -16.84
CA ASP A 520 23.54 2.19 -17.60
C ASP A 520 24.90 2.37 -16.89
N LEU A 521 25.15 3.53 -16.28
CA LEU A 521 26.29 3.77 -15.42
C LEU A 521 26.32 2.83 -14.22
N ILE A 522 25.22 2.74 -13.48
CA ILE A 522 25.12 1.90 -12.27
C ILE A 522 25.28 0.41 -12.61
N GLU A 523 24.65 -0.04 -13.71
CA GLU A 523 24.63 -1.45 -14.07
C GLU A 523 25.94 -1.87 -14.77
N ASN A 524 26.46 -1.09 -15.72
CA ASN A 524 27.66 -1.46 -16.50
C ASN A 524 28.93 -1.36 -15.67
N GLU A 525 29.05 -0.34 -14.83
CA GLU A 525 30.18 -0.21 -13.92
C GLU A 525 30.00 -0.98 -12.62
N GLN A 526 28.88 -1.69 -12.49
CA GLN A 526 28.53 -2.48 -11.31
C GLN A 526 28.63 -1.69 -10.00
N LEU A 527 28.37 -0.39 -10.05
CA LEU A 527 28.48 0.49 -8.89
C LEU A 527 27.60 0.02 -7.72
N PHE A 528 26.49 -0.63 -8.01
CA PHE A 528 25.59 -1.19 -7.01
C PHE A 528 26.24 -2.26 -6.11
N LEU A 529 27.37 -2.85 -6.50
CA LEU A 529 28.12 -3.82 -5.71
C LEU A 529 28.99 -3.17 -4.62
N LYS A 530 29.28 -1.87 -4.74
CA LYS A 530 30.02 -1.14 -3.70
C LYS A 530 29.12 -0.96 -2.49
N PRO A 531 29.53 -1.38 -1.28
CA PRO A 531 28.67 -1.34 -0.08
C PRO A 531 28.18 0.07 0.29
N ASP A 532 29.01 1.08 0.06
CA ASP A 532 28.79 2.50 0.33
C ASP A 532 28.09 3.22 -0.82
N PHE A 533 27.81 2.53 -1.94
CA PHE A 533 27.15 3.15 -3.08
C PHE A 533 25.74 3.63 -2.73
N GLY A 534 25.54 4.91 -2.93
CA GLY A 534 24.29 5.59 -2.67
C GLY A 534 24.15 6.88 -3.48
N ARG A 535 23.20 7.71 -3.08
CA ARG A 535 22.95 8.99 -3.78
C ARG A 535 24.16 9.92 -3.77
N GLN A 536 24.86 9.98 -2.65
CA GLN A 536 26.03 10.85 -2.49
C GLN A 536 27.14 10.42 -3.45
N THR A 537 27.42 9.13 -3.52
CA THR A 537 28.41 8.57 -4.46
C THR A 537 28.03 8.87 -5.91
N LEU A 538 26.74 8.81 -6.23
CA LEU A 538 26.26 9.11 -7.58
C LEU A 538 26.39 10.61 -7.91
N ILE A 539 26.17 11.49 -6.95
CA ILE A 539 26.42 12.94 -7.08
C ILE A 539 27.90 13.20 -7.36
N GLU A 540 28.78 12.57 -6.59
CA GLU A 540 30.26 12.71 -6.76
C GLU A 540 30.72 12.20 -8.11
N HIS A 541 30.15 11.12 -8.64
CA HIS A 541 30.48 10.55 -9.93
C HIS A 541 29.94 11.36 -11.12
N THR A 542 28.78 11.96 -10.98
CA THR A 542 28.06 12.59 -12.11
C THR A 542 28.05 14.12 -12.07
N GLY A 543 28.36 14.73 -10.93
CA GLY A 543 28.21 16.17 -10.70
C GLY A 543 26.77 16.69 -10.69
N LEU A 544 25.77 15.81 -10.76
CA LEU A 544 24.35 16.18 -10.79
C LEU A 544 23.84 16.53 -9.40
N SER A 545 22.84 17.42 -9.33
CA SER A 545 22.21 17.76 -8.06
C SER A 545 21.38 16.59 -7.50
N LYS A 546 21.17 16.57 -6.19
CA LYS A 546 20.33 15.61 -5.47
C LYS A 546 18.91 15.56 -6.03
N GLU A 547 18.36 16.72 -6.32
CA GLU A 547 17.02 16.91 -6.88
C GLU A 547 16.91 16.33 -8.27
N ARG A 548 17.93 16.55 -9.09
CA ARG A 548 17.98 16.08 -10.48
C ARG A 548 18.05 14.55 -10.56
N ILE A 549 18.91 13.93 -9.74
CA ILE A 549 18.98 12.46 -9.62
C ILE A 549 17.62 11.92 -9.09
N GLY A 550 17.04 12.59 -8.10
CA GLY A 550 15.74 12.22 -7.55
C GLY A 550 14.63 12.25 -8.59
N ALA A 551 14.57 13.29 -9.42
CA ALA A 551 13.60 13.45 -10.50
C ALA A 551 13.76 12.36 -11.57
N ALA A 552 14.99 12.08 -12.01
CA ALA A 552 15.27 11.03 -12.97
C ALA A 552 14.79 9.65 -12.50
N PHE A 553 15.05 9.28 -11.23
CA PHE A 553 14.55 8.03 -10.67
C PHE A 553 13.03 8.06 -10.43
N ALA A 554 12.47 9.22 -10.13
CA ALA A 554 11.03 9.37 -9.95
C ALA A 554 10.25 9.17 -11.25
N GLN A 555 10.73 9.65 -12.37
CA GLN A 555 10.04 9.57 -13.67
C GLN A 555 10.47 8.37 -14.51
N GLY A 556 11.77 8.09 -14.57
CA GLY A 556 12.31 7.08 -15.46
C GLY A 556 12.24 5.65 -14.97
N SER A 557 12.12 5.43 -13.65
CA SER A 557 12.11 4.07 -13.05
C SER A 557 10.73 3.51 -12.73
N TYR A 558 9.67 4.09 -13.26
CA TYR A 558 8.28 3.71 -12.94
C TYR A 558 8.01 3.60 -11.44
N SER A 559 8.53 4.55 -10.66
CA SER A 559 8.28 4.69 -9.23
C SER A 559 9.26 4.03 -8.26
N VAL A 560 10.42 3.60 -8.69
CA VAL A 560 11.42 3.01 -7.78
C VAL A 560 12.45 4.06 -7.37
N SER A 561 12.61 4.32 -6.07
CA SER A 561 13.69 5.19 -5.58
C SER A 561 15.08 4.58 -5.86
N LEU A 562 16.13 5.40 -5.96
CA LEU A 562 17.50 4.91 -6.15
C LEU A 562 17.88 3.81 -5.13
N PRO A 563 17.61 3.95 -3.81
CA PRO A 563 17.92 2.86 -2.87
C PRO A 563 17.16 1.58 -3.14
N ALA A 564 15.90 1.67 -3.57
CA ALA A 564 15.10 0.52 -3.93
C ALA A 564 15.63 -0.14 -5.21
N TYR A 565 16.01 0.67 -6.19
CA TYR A 565 16.62 0.21 -7.44
C TYR A 565 17.94 -0.54 -7.20
N VAL A 566 18.84 0.06 -6.43
CA VAL A 566 20.14 -0.57 -6.06
C VAL A 566 19.91 -1.88 -5.30
N ARG A 567 18.97 -1.89 -4.36
CA ARG A 567 18.60 -3.11 -3.62
C ARG A 567 18.12 -4.22 -4.57
N GLU A 568 17.29 -3.88 -5.54
CA GLU A 568 16.82 -4.80 -6.57
C GLU A 568 18.00 -5.44 -7.35
N LEU A 569 18.92 -4.61 -7.83
CA LEU A 569 20.10 -5.08 -8.57
C LEU A 569 20.96 -6.00 -7.71
N ARG A 570 21.20 -5.62 -6.46
CA ARG A 570 21.97 -6.43 -5.49
C ARG A 570 21.34 -7.80 -5.26
N LEU A 571 20.03 -7.85 -5.11
CA LEU A 571 19.30 -9.11 -4.90
C LEU A 571 19.27 -9.97 -6.16
N ASP A 572 19.09 -9.38 -7.34
CA ASP A 572 19.17 -10.09 -8.61
C ASP A 572 20.59 -10.64 -8.86
N TYR A 573 21.62 -9.87 -8.50
CA TYR A 573 23.01 -10.32 -8.56
C TYR A 573 23.28 -11.48 -7.59
N ALA A 574 22.80 -11.38 -6.37
CA ALA A 574 22.93 -12.43 -5.36
C ALA A 574 22.32 -13.77 -5.81
N VAL A 575 21.13 -13.72 -6.42
CA VAL A 575 20.47 -14.94 -6.95
C VAL A 575 21.30 -15.55 -8.09
N ARG A 576 21.80 -14.75 -9.03
CA ARG A 576 22.68 -15.24 -10.11
C ARG A 576 23.92 -15.89 -9.54
N MET A 577 24.57 -15.23 -8.60
CA MET A 577 25.79 -15.74 -7.96
C MET A 577 25.54 -17.08 -7.25
N MET A 578 24.40 -17.24 -6.58
CA MET A 578 24.01 -18.51 -5.95
C MET A 578 23.66 -19.58 -6.99
N ASN A 579 23.09 -19.22 -8.14
CA ASN A 579 22.83 -20.14 -9.22
C ASN A 579 24.13 -20.61 -9.90
N ASP A 580 25.06 -19.68 -10.15
CA ASP A 580 26.34 -19.97 -10.79
C ASP A 580 27.29 -20.76 -9.86
N GLN A 581 27.22 -20.48 -8.57
CA GLN A 581 28.05 -21.10 -7.53
C GLN A 581 27.19 -21.58 -6.34
N PRO A 582 26.49 -22.70 -6.46
CA PRO A 582 25.56 -23.18 -5.42
C PRO A 582 26.23 -23.47 -4.06
N ASP A 583 27.54 -23.69 -4.03
CA ASP A 583 28.27 -23.99 -2.79
C ASP A 583 28.80 -22.75 -2.07
N ILE A 584 28.73 -21.57 -2.66
CA ILE A 584 29.23 -20.33 -2.07
C ILE A 584 28.55 -20.01 -0.74
N ALA A 585 29.30 -19.57 0.27
CA ALA A 585 28.71 -19.18 1.56
C ALA A 585 27.77 -17.98 1.42
N VAL A 586 26.63 -17.99 2.11
CA VAL A 586 25.62 -16.91 2.04
C VAL A 586 26.20 -15.58 2.49
N GLU A 587 27.15 -15.59 3.42
CA GLU A 587 27.88 -14.42 3.90
C GLU A 587 28.71 -13.78 2.77
N LEU A 588 29.38 -14.61 1.97
CA LEU A 588 30.15 -14.15 0.80
C LEU A 588 29.23 -13.59 -0.29
N VAL A 589 28.09 -14.23 -0.51
CA VAL A 589 27.05 -13.71 -1.45
C VAL A 589 26.59 -12.33 -1.00
N SER A 590 26.30 -12.16 0.30
CA SER A 590 25.89 -10.88 0.87
C SER A 590 26.93 -9.79 0.61
N GLN A 591 28.20 -10.05 0.90
CA GLN A 591 29.29 -9.11 0.71
C GLN A 591 29.51 -8.81 -0.77
N ALA A 592 29.63 -9.83 -1.61
CA ALA A 592 29.84 -9.68 -3.04
C ALA A 592 28.68 -8.96 -3.76
N SER A 593 27.47 -9.03 -3.19
CA SER A 593 26.29 -8.32 -3.70
C SER A 593 26.20 -6.89 -3.17
N GLY A 594 27.18 -6.39 -2.43
CA GLY A 594 27.25 -5.01 -1.95
C GLY A 594 26.43 -4.70 -0.71
N PHE A 595 25.96 -5.72 0.02
CA PHE A 595 25.31 -5.50 1.31
C PHE A 595 26.34 -5.35 2.43
N THR A 596 26.18 -4.31 3.25
CA THR A 596 27.06 -4.02 4.39
C THR A 596 26.85 -4.97 5.57
N ASN A 597 25.70 -5.66 5.61
CA ASN A 597 25.30 -6.51 6.71
C ASN A 597 24.48 -7.70 6.20
N ALA A 598 24.88 -8.91 6.63
CA ALA A 598 24.20 -10.16 6.25
C ALA A 598 22.74 -10.23 6.71
N ASP A 599 22.38 -9.62 7.83
CA ASP A 599 20.99 -9.57 8.31
C ASP A 599 20.13 -8.69 7.39
N THR A 600 20.68 -7.57 6.96
CA THR A 600 20.01 -6.68 5.99
C THR A 600 19.82 -7.40 4.65
N PHE A 601 20.80 -8.13 4.19
CA PHE A 601 20.69 -8.97 3.00
C PHE A 601 19.59 -10.02 3.17
N THR A 602 19.64 -10.80 4.24
CA THR A 602 18.66 -11.88 4.53
C THR A 602 17.24 -11.34 4.60
N ARG A 603 17.04 -10.20 5.27
CA ARG A 603 15.72 -9.55 5.38
C ARG A 603 15.21 -9.10 4.02
N ASN A 604 16.02 -8.44 3.22
CA ASN A 604 15.63 -7.95 1.90
C ASN A 604 15.41 -9.11 0.92
N PHE A 605 16.24 -10.14 0.98
CA PHE A 605 16.09 -11.33 0.15
C PHE A 605 14.77 -12.05 0.47
N ARG A 606 14.46 -12.23 1.77
CA ARG A 606 13.19 -12.83 2.19
C ARG A 606 11.98 -11.97 1.80
N ALA A 607 12.09 -10.66 1.93
CA ALA A 607 11.02 -9.73 1.55
C ALA A 607 10.70 -9.80 0.05
N LYS A 608 11.72 -9.99 -0.80
CA LYS A 608 11.56 -10.06 -2.26
C LYS A 608 11.13 -11.45 -2.73
N PHE A 609 11.79 -12.50 -2.25
CA PHE A 609 11.68 -13.85 -2.79
C PHE A 609 10.86 -14.81 -1.92
N GLY A 610 10.32 -14.34 -0.80
CA GLY A 610 9.47 -15.12 0.09
C GLY A 610 10.20 -16.19 0.92
N MET A 611 11.52 -16.38 0.70
CA MET A 611 12.32 -17.36 1.42
C MET A 611 13.68 -16.81 1.82
N ALA A 612 14.33 -17.45 2.81
CA ALA A 612 15.68 -17.06 3.20
C ALA A 612 16.71 -17.46 2.12
N PRO A 613 17.85 -16.74 1.98
CA PRO A 613 18.94 -17.10 1.06
C PRO A 613 19.45 -18.53 1.30
N THR A 614 19.52 -18.95 2.55
CA THR A 614 19.92 -20.33 2.94
C THR A 614 18.94 -21.38 2.41
N THR A 615 17.63 -21.11 2.52
CA THR A 615 16.58 -22.00 2.00
C THR A 615 16.63 -22.06 0.49
N TYR A 616 16.83 -20.92 -0.17
CA TYR A 616 17.01 -20.85 -1.62
C TYR A 616 18.16 -21.73 -2.08
N LYS A 617 19.34 -21.57 -1.45
CA LYS A 617 20.54 -22.37 -1.72
C LYS A 617 20.33 -23.86 -1.50
N GLN A 618 19.68 -24.24 -0.35
CA GLN A 618 19.36 -25.65 -0.07
C GLN A 618 18.45 -26.25 -1.14
N THR A 619 17.51 -25.48 -1.66
CA THR A 619 16.60 -25.93 -2.72
C THR A 619 17.36 -26.14 -4.03
N LEU A 620 18.28 -25.24 -4.41
CA LEU A 620 19.18 -25.41 -5.57
C LEU A 620 20.05 -26.67 -5.45
N ASN A 621 20.69 -26.89 -4.29
CA ASN A 621 21.57 -28.04 -4.07
C ASN A 621 20.82 -29.39 -3.98
N SER A 622 19.50 -29.38 -3.79
CA SER A 622 18.69 -30.61 -3.81
C SER A 622 18.35 -31.09 -5.24
N GLU A 623 18.79 -30.36 -6.25
CA GLU A 623 18.62 -30.70 -7.69
C GLU A 623 19.86 -31.33 -8.32
N LYS A 624 21.01 -31.27 -7.64
CA LYS A 624 22.22 -32.03 -7.96
C LYS A 624 22.23 -33.39 -7.22
#